data_1ff3ea89de2ab9e335d13b1021457cf3
#
_entry.id   1ff3ea89de2ab9e335d13b1021457cf3
#
_cell.length_a   1.000
_cell.length_b   1.000
_cell.length_c   1.000
_cell.angle_alpha   90.00
_cell.angle_beta   90.00
_cell.angle_gamma   90.00
#
_symmetry.space_group_name_H-M   'P 1'
#
loop_
_entity.id
_entity.type
_entity.pdbx_description
1 polymer ?
#
loop_
_entity_poly.entity_id
_entity_poly.type
_entity_poly.pdbx_seq_one_letter_code
_entity_poly.pdbx_strand_id
1 'polypeptide(L)'
;MSACLDSWVVLAWLDGEAPACERIEGLLADRPVMSWVNAVEVYYRLERDHGRRAADDVLAELRIALDLDLPGTARMVETARLKARLPIALGDCFAIATAAAHQLPLLTGDPEILGRKDLPCEVEDLRA
;
A
#
# COMPACT_ATOMS: atom_id res chain seq x y z
N MET A 1 -5.81 -8.64 14.08
CA MET A 1 -4.53 -8.04 13.68
C MET A 1 -4.66 -7.41 12.31
N SER A 2 -4.08 -6.25 12.11
CA SER A 2 -4.18 -5.53 10.83
C SER A 2 -2.90 -5.70 10.00
N ALA A 3 -2.84 -5.01 8.87
CA ALA A 3 -1.71 -5.00 7.95
C ALA A 3 -1.65 -3.65 7.24
N CYS A 4 -0.50 -3.37 6.62
CA CYS A 4 -0.32 -2.23 5.75
C CYS A 4 -0.38 -2.69 4.29
N LEU A 5 -1.03 -1.91 3.44
CA LEU A 5 -1.24 -2.24 2.03
C LEU A 5 -0.48 -1.26 1.14
N ASP A 6 0.22 -1.76 0.13
CA ASP A 6 0.78 -0.90 -0.91
C ASP A 6 -0.19 -0.75 -2.10
N SER A 7 0.20 0.02 -3.11
CA SER A 7 -0.62 0.21 -4.30
C SER A 7 -0.79 -1.08 -5.10
N TRP A 8 0.25 -1.93 -5.16
CA TRP A 8 0.20 -3.20 -5.89
C TRP A 8 -0.94 -4.09 -5.39
N VAL A 9 -1.01 -4.31 -4.07
CA VAL A 9 -2.00 -5.23 -3.50
C VAL A 9 -3.42 -4.68 -3.58
N VAL A 10 -3.59 -3.37 -3.46
CA VAL A 10 -4.90 -2.73 -3.61
C VAL A 10 -5.39 -2.82 -5.05
N LEU A 11 -4.51 -2.60 -6.04
CA LEU A 11 -4.87 -2.78 -7.44
C LEU A 11 -5.23 -4.24 -7.75
N ALA A 12 -4.50 -5.20 -7.20
CA ALA A 12 -4.81 -6.62 -7.34
C ALA A 12 -6.17 -6.96 -6.73
N TRP A 13 -6.48 -6.40 -5.57
CA TRP A 13 -7.79 -6.54 -4.93
C TRP A 13 -8.90 -5.99 -5.81
N LEU A 14 -8.73 -4.80 -6.36
CA LEU A 14 -9.72 -4.16 -7.24
C LEU A 14 -9.91 -4.95 -8.54
N ASP A 15 -8.88 -5.62 -9.02
CA ASP A 15 -8.94 -6.48 -10.21
C ASP A 15 -9.54 -7.87 -9.90
N GLY A 16 -9.86 -8.16 -8.66
CA GLY A 16 -10.45 -9.43 -8.27
C GLY A 16 -9.46 -10.60 -8.21
N GLU A 17 -8.16 -10.33 -8.10
CA GLU A 17 -7.15 -11.38 -8.02
C GLU A 17 -7.24 -12.12 -6.68
N ALA A 18 -7.36 -13.45 -6.73
CA ALA A 18 -7.75 -14.28 -5.59
C ALA A 18 -6.92 -14.11 -4.32
N PRO A 19 -5.57 -14.19 -4.32
CA PRO A 19 -4.82 -14.06 -3.08
C PRO A 19 -5.03 -12.71 -2.39
N ALA A 20 -5.00 -11.61 -3.15
CA ALA A 20 -5.19 -10.27 -2.62
C ALA A 20 -6.62 -10.07 -2.10
N CYS A 21 -7.64 -10.50 -2.87
CA CYS A 21 -9.04 -10.39 -2.48
C CYS A 21 -9.32 -11.10 -1.17
N GLU A 22 -8.96 -12.35 -1.06
CA GLU A 22 -9.22 -13.15 0.14
C GLU A 22 -8.53 -12.54 1.36
N ARG A 23 -7.27 -12.14 1.20
CA ARG A 23 -6.49 -11.62 2.32
C ARG A 23 -7.00 -10.27 2.80
N ILE A 24 -7.25 -9.33 1.88
CA ILE A 24 -7.76 -7.99 2.23
C ILE A 24 -9.16 -8.08 2.83
N GLU A 25 -10.05 -8.83 2.21
CA GLU A 25 -11.41 -8.98 2.72
C GLU A 25 -11.44 -9.55 4.12
N GLY A 26 -10.54 -10.46 4.45
CA GLY A 26 -10.38 -10.99 5.81
C GLY A 26 -9.86 -9.96 6.82
N LEU A 27 -9.28 -8.86 6.36
CA LEU A 27 -8.73 -7.81 7.22
C LEU A 27 -9.63 -6.58 7.35
N LEU A 28 -10.70 -6.46 6.56
CA LEU A 28 -11.48 -5.22 6.49
C LEU A 28 -12.07 -4.79 7.84
N ALA A 29 -12.44 -5.73 8.69
CA ALA A 29 -12.95 -5.43 10.03
C ALA A 29 -11.93 -4.68 10.89
N ASP A 30 -10.64 -4.90 10.67
CA ASP A 30 -9.54 -4.25 11.39
C ASP A 30 -9.05 -2.99 10.71
N ARG A 31 -9.66 -2.58 9.61
CA ARG A 31 -9.30 -1.41 8.81
C ARG A 31 -7.81 -1.37 8.47
N PRO A 32 -7.36 -2.13 7.46
CA PRO A 32 -5.95 -2.10 7.04
C PRO A 32 -5.46 -0.68 6.77
N VAL A 33 -4.17 -0.46 7.04
CA VAL A 33 -3.53 0.85 6.86
C VAL A 33 -2.98 0.97 5.44
N MET A 34 -3.09 2.14 4.85
CA MET A 34 -2.47 2.46 3.57
C MET A 34 -1.98 3.91 3.59
N SER A 35 -0.76 4.15 3.13
CA SER A 35 -0.29 5.51 2.96
C SER A 35 -1.13 6.26 1.91
N TRP A 36 -1.45 7.53 2.17
CA TRP A 36 -2.09 8.38 1.17
C TRP A 36 -1.28 8.47 -0.13
N VAL A 37 0.06 8.37 -0.04
CA VAL A 37 0.91 8.35 -1.24
C VAL A 37 0.59 7.15 -2.12
N ASN A 38 0.39 5.99 -1.52
CA ASN A 38 -0.01 4.80 -2.27
C ASN A 38 -1.45 4.89 -2.78
N ALA A 39 -2.33 5.55 -2.03
CA ALA A 39 -3.68 5.84 -2.51
C ALA A 39 -3.67 6.75 -3.74
N VAL A 40 -2.76 7.74 -3.78
CA VAL A 40 -2.56 8.59 -4.97
C VAL A 40 -2.13 7.75 -6.17
N GLU A 41 -1.26 6.77 -5.97
CA GLU A 41 -0.84 5.87 -7.05
C GLU A 41 -2.00 5.05 -7.60
N VAL A 42 -2.85 4.53 -6.73
CA VAL A 42 -4.07 3.82 -7.13
C VAL A 42 -5.00 4.77 -7.90
N TYR A 43 -5.23 5.95 -7.38
CA TYR A 43 -6.12 6.93 -7.97
C TYR A 43 -5.72 7.29 -9.40
N TYR A 44 -4.46 7.72 -9.61
CA TYR A 44 -4.07 8.17 -10.95
C TYR A 44 -4.09 7.05 -11.99
N ARG A 45 -3.78 5.82 -11.58
CA ARG A 45 -3.87 4.67 -12.49
C ARG A 45 -5.31 4.38 -12.89
N LEU A 46 -6.24 4.44 -11.93
CA LEU A 46 -7.66 4.27 -12.24
C LEU A 46 -8.20 5.38 -13.12
N GLU A 47 -7.81 6.62 -12.86
CA GLU A 47 -8.23 7.75 -13.70
C GLU A 47 -7.72 7.59 -15.13
N ARG A 48 -6.46 7.20 -15.30
CA ARG A 48 -5.86 6.96 -16.61
C ARG A 48 -6.57 5.84 -17.37
N ASP A 49 -6.88 4.73 -16.69
CA ASP A 49 -7.38 3.51 -17.32
C ASP A 49 -8.91 3.45 -17.41
N HIS A 50 -9.63 4.10 -16.50
CA HIS A 50 -11.09 3.98 -16.37
C HIS A 50 -11.83 5.32 -16.24
N GLY A 51 -11.13 6.42 -16.19
CA GLY A 51 -11.71 7.76 -16.08
C GLY A 51 -11.87 8.26 -14.65
N ARG A 52 -12.12 9.57 -14.54
CA ARG A 52 -12.15 10.27 -13.25
C ARG A 52 -13.25 9.75 -12.32
N ARG A 53 -14.43 9.47 -12.87
CA ARG A 53 -15.56 9.02 -12.04
C ARG A 53 -15.27 7.69 -11.35
N ALA A 54 -14.67 6.75 -12.09
CA ALA A 54 -14.28 5.46 -11.52
C ALA A 54 -13.23 5.65 -10.41
N ALA A 55 -12.25 6.52 -10.63
CA ALA A 55 -11.21 6.83 -9.63
C ALA A 55 -11.83 7.47 -8.37
N ASP A 56 -12.74 8.42 -8.54
CA ASP A 56 -13.44 9.07 -7.41
C ASP A 56 -14.25 8.08 -6.60
N ASP A 57 -14.99 7.19 -7.26
CA ASP A 57 -15.83 6.19 -6.60
C ASP A 57 -14.96 5.21 -5.78
N VAL A 58 -13.86 4.76 -6.34
CA VAL A 58 -12.93 3.86 -5.63
C VAL A 58 -12.29 4.58 -4.44
N LEU A 59 -11.85 5.82 -4.61
CA LEU A 59 -11.26 6.57 -3.49
C LEU A 59 -12.26 6.72 -2.34
N ALA A 60 -13.53 7.01 -2.63
CA ALA A 60 -14.57 7.09 -1.62
C ALA A 60 -14.70 5.76 -0.84
N GLU A 61 -14.65 4.64 -1.54
CA GLU A 61 -14.70 3.31 -0.92
C GLU A 61 -13.45 3.03 -0.07
N LEU A 62 -12.27 3.37 -0.56
CA LEU A 62 -11.02 3.18 0.19
C LEU A 62 -11.01 3.99 1.48
N ARG A 63 -11.52 5.21 1.46
CA ARG A 63 -11.61 6.05 2.66
C ARG A 63 -12.51 5.46 3.74
N ILE A 64 -13.50 4.68 3.35
CA ILE A 64 -14.38 3.99 4.29
C ILE A 64 -13.74 2.69 4.80
N ALA A 65 -13.16 1.91 3.90
CA ALA A 65 -12.67 0.56 4.21
C ALA A 65 -11.31 0.55 4.90
N LEU A 66 -10.44 1.52 4.58
CA LEU A 66 -9.06 1.55 5.03
C LEU A 66 -8.79 2.73 5.95
N ASP A 67 -7.73 2.60 6.74
CA ASP A 67 -7.14 3.71 7.47
C ASP A 67 -6.06 4.34 6.58
N LEU A 68 -6.40 5.45 5.93
CA LEU A 68 -5.47 6.17 5.05
C LEU A 68 -4.57 7.08 5.89
N ASP A 69 -3.30 6.73 5.94
CA ASP A 69 -2.27 7.43 6.72
C ASP A 69 -1.72 8.62 5.93
N LEU A 70 -1.97 9.83 6.42
CA LEU A 70 -1.44 11.06 5.82
C LEU A 70 -0.03 11.29 6.35
N PRO A 71 1.03 11.25 5.50
CA PRO A 71 2.40 11.40 5.98
C PRO A 71 2.66 12.77 6.60
N GLY A 72 3.12 12.78 7.85
CA GLY A 72 3.64 13.97 8.51
C GLY A 72 5.16 14.07 8.31
N THR A 73 5.77 15.06 8.96
CA THR A 73 7.21 15.33 8.81
C THR A 73 8.07 14.12 9.17
N ALA A 74 7.79 13.45 10.26
CA ALA A 74 8.54 12.26 10.68
C ALA A 74 8.49 11.16 9.62
N ARG A 75 7.30 10.87 9.09
CA ARG A 75 7.13 9.87 8.03
C ARG A 75 7.87 10.25 6.76
N MET A 76 7.85 11.54 6.39
CA MET A 76 8.57 12.04 5.22
C MET A 76 10.07 11.80 5.37
N VAL A 77 10.64 12.12 6.52
CA VAL A 77 12.07 11.93 6.79
C VAL A 77 12.45 10.45 6.81
N GLU A 78 11.66 9.60 7.45
CA GLU A 78 11.88 8.15 7.46
C GLU A 78 11.87 7.57 6.04
N THR A 79 10.91 8.01 5.22
CA THR A 79 10.81 7.61 3.81
C THR A 79 12.03 8.06 3.02
N ALA A 80 12.49 9.30 3.23
CA ALA A 80 13.69 9.82 2.57
C ALA A 80 14.93 8.99 2.91
N ARG A 81 15.07 8.59 4.17
CA ARG A 81 16.20 7.74 4.60
C ARG A 81 16.15 6.36 3.95
N LEU A 82 14.98 5.76 3.82
CA LEU A 82 14.81 4.51 3.10
C LEU A 82 15.19 4.67 1.62
N LYS A 83 14.70 5.73 0.97
CA LYS A 83 15.00 6.00 -0.44
C LYS A 83 16.48 6.20 -0.67
N ALA A 84 17.20 6.81 0.26
CA ALA A 84 18.64 7.06 0.15
C ALA A 84 19.45 5.76 0.10
N ARG A 85 18.97 4.68 0.74
CA ARG A 85 19.70 3.40 0.81
C ARG A 85 19.10 2.28 -0.01
N LEU A 86 17.88 2.42 -0.49
CA LEU A 86 17.18 1.37 -1.24
C LEU A 86 16.93 1.81 -2.70
N PRO A 87 17.38 1.03 -3.69
CA PRO A 87 17.18 1.34 -5.10
C PRO A 87 15.79 0.93 -5.59
N ILE A 88 14.75 1.38 -4.91
CA ILE A 88 13.35 1.09 -5.23
C ILE A 88 12.56 2.38 -5.37
N ALA A 89 11.35 2.28 -5.90
CA ALA A 89 10.52 3.45 -6.16
C ALA A 89 10.15 4.20 -4.87
N LEU A 90 9.95 5.51 -4.97
CA LEU A 90 9.59 6.35 -3.83
C LEU A 90 8.29 5.90 -3.17
N GLY A 91 7.28 5.54 -3.96
CA GLY A 91 6.02 4.99 -3.43
C GLY A 91 6.21 3.75 -2.59
N ASP A 92 7.12 2.86 -2.99
CA ASP A 92 7.47 1.66 -2.23
C ASP A 92 8.10 2.03 -0.88
N CYS A 93 8.93 3.06 -0.87
CA CYS A 93 9.55 3.55 0.37
C CYS A 93 8.50 4.11 1.33
N PHE A 94 7.47 4.81 0.83
CA PHE A 94 6.35 5.26 1.66
C PHE A 94 5.57 4.09 2.25
N ALA A 95 5.31 3.05 1.47
CA ALA A 95 4.62 1.87 1.97
C ALA A 95 5.41 1.18 3.10
N ILE A 96 6.70 1.01 2.90
CA ILE A 96 7.60 0.38 3.89
C ILE A 96 7.67 1.22 5.17
N ALA A 97 7.88 2.54 5.04
CA ALA A 97 7.94 3.44 6.19
C ALA A 97 6.63 3.45 6.98
N THR A 98 5.50 3.41 6.28
CA THR A 98 4.18 3.37 6.92
C THR A 98 3.97 2.06 7.68
N ALA A 99 4.29 0.93 7.07
CA ALA A 99 4.21 -0.37 7.74
C ALA A 99 5.10 -0.42 8.98
N ALA A 100 6.33 0.05 8.87
CA ALA A 100 7.28 0.06 9.99
C ALA A 100 6.79 0.93 11.16
N ALA A 101 6.26 2.12 10.86
CA ALA A 101 5.77 3.04 11.90
C ALA A 101 4.55 2.47 12.64
N HIS A 102 3.68 1.76 11.94
CA HIS A 102 2.51 1.10 12.54
C HIS A 102 2.84 -0.27 13.14
N GLN A 103 4.07 -0.76 12.96
CA GLN A 103 4.49 -2.10 13.41
C GLN A 103 3.58 -3.19 12.83
N LEU A 104 3.27 -3.07 11.56
CA LEU A 104 2.41 -4.00 10.83
C LEU A 104 3.16 -4.64 9.66
N PRO A 105 2.80 -5.85 9.27
CA PRO A 105 3.34 -6.43 8.04
C PRO A 105 2.85 -5.65 6.82
N LEU A 106 3.71 -5.54 5.82
CA LEU A 106 3.37 -4.95 4.53
C LEU A 106 2.91 -6.06 3.57
N LEU A 107 1.71 -5.96 3.06
CA LEU A 107 1.18 -6.86 2.05
C LEU A 107 1.47 -6.29 0.67
N THR A 108 2.14 -7.06 -0.17
CA THR A 108 2.54 -6.63 -1.51
C THR A 108 2.77 -7.83 -2.43
N GLY A 109 2.82 -7.59 -3.72
CA GLY A 109 3.32 -8.52 -4.72
C GLY A 109 4.39 -7.88 -5.59
N ASP A 110 4.86 -6.67 -5.23
CA ASP A 110 5.87 -5.96 -6.00
C ASP A 110 7.21 -6.67 -5.90
N PRO A 111 7.79 -7.15 -7.03
CA PRO A 111 9.06 -7.86 -7.01
C PRO A 111 10.21 -7.02 -6.44
N GLU A 112 10.18 -5.70 -6.60
CA GLU A 112 11.23 -4.82 -6.08
C GLU A 112 11.27 -4.83 -4.55
N ILE A 113 10.11 -4.89 -3.91
CA ILE A 113 10.01 -5.00 -2.45
C ILE A 113 10.36 -6.42 -2.00
N LEU A 114 9.76 -7.42 -2.63
CA LEU A 114 9.92 -8.82 -2.27
C LEU A 114 11.36 -9.32 -2.42
N GLY A 115 12.14 -8.70 -3.31
CA GLY A 115 13.55 -9.02 -3.49
C GLY A 115 14.47 -8.48 -2.40
N ARG A 116 13.97 -7.67 -1.47
CA ARG A 116 14.77 -7.07 -0.39
C ARG A 116 14.69 -7.90 0.88
N LYS A 117 15.80 -7.93 1.62
CA LYS A 117 15.89 -8.63 2.91
C LYS A 117 16.18 -7.70 4.09
N ASP A 118 16.49 -6.45 3.80
CA ASP A 118 16.97 -5.46 4.76
C ASP A 118 15.91 -4.40 5.10
N LEU A 119 14.65 -4.82 5.11
CA LEU A 119 13.52 -3.91 5.35
C LEU A 119 13.16 -3.82 6.83
N PRO A 120 12.69 -2.63 7.30
CA PRO A 120 12.33 -2.44 8.71
C PRO A 120 10.94 -2.99 9.08
N CYS A 121 10.29 -3.72 8.20
CA CYS A 121 8.99 -4.35 8.44
C CYS A 121 8.96 -5.76 7.86
N GLU A 122 8.05 -6.58 8.34
CA GLU A 122 7.75 -7.87 7.72
C GLU A 122 7.00 -7.64 6.41
N VAL A 123 7.18 -8.55 5.46
CA VAL A 123 6.54 -8.48 4.15
C VAL A 123 5.83 -9.80 3.87
N GLU A 124 4.57 -9.71 3.46
CA GLU A 124 3.78 -10.88 3.05
C GLU A 124 3.59 -10.82 1.54
N ASP A 125 4.00 -11.89 0.85
CA ASP A 125 3.93 -12.01 -0.61
C ASP A 125 2.53 -12.47 -1.03
N LEU A 126 1.81 -11.62 -1.78
CA LEU A 126 0.47 -11.92 -2.26
C LEU A 126 0.41 -12.19 -3.77
N ARG A 127 1.53 -12.52 -4.38
CA ARG A 127 1.52 -12.95 -5.78
C ARG A 127 0.81 -14.30 -5.90
N ALA A 128 0.13 -14.44 -7.02
CA ALA A 128 -0.54 -15.70 -7.35
C ALA A 128 0.46 -16.84 -7.65
#